data_df6b59844243796ff5baccd8b2ff484e
#
_entry.id   df6b59844243796ff5baccd8b2ff484e
#
_cell.length_a   1.000
_cell.length_b   1.000
_cell.length_c   1.000
_cell.angle_alpha   90.00
_cell.angle_beta   90.00
_cell.angle_gamma   90.00
#
_symmetry.space_group_name_H-M   'P 1'
#
loop_
_entity.id
_entity.type
_entity.pdbx_description
1 polymer ?
#
loop_
_entity_poly.entity_id
_entity_poly.type
_entity_poly.pdbx_seq_one_letter_code
_entity_poly.pdbx_strand_id
1 'polypeptide(L)'
;MVTDGKTLYELRMPQDSLDGKSVLDALLEPTRIYVKPVRAVLRQLPGAVRSLAHITGGGITENLNRALPDNMDAEVEVGSWGMPPIIPFVCRAAHLDETEALKTFNMGLGMVLVVAPNKADEVLAILEEQGEQAGIVGRIVPGSGEVQYVNKEQLFAHCTQDEQGAE
;
A
#
# COMPACT_ATOMS: atom_id res chain seq x y z
N MET A 1 -3.12 -17.77 -18.95
CA MET A 1 -2.00 -17.10 -19.66
C MET A 1 -1.02 -18.21 -20.04
N VAL A 2 -0.90 -18.54 -21.30
CA VAL A 2 0.10 -19.51 -21.76
C VAL A 2 1.36 -18.71 -22.02
N THR A 3 2.37 -18.90 -21.21
CA THR A 3 3.68 -18.31 -21.44
C THR A 3 4.46 -19.24 -22.37
N ASP A 4 4.73 -18.79 -23.58
CA ASP A 4 5.76 -19.41 -24.42
C ASP A 4 7.15 -19.11 -23.82
N GLY A 5 8.19 -19.81 -24.27
CA GLY A 5 9.53 -19.65 -23.73
C GLY A 5 10.11 -18.23 -23.90
N LYS A 6 9.59 -17.45 -24.85
CA LYS A 6 9.98 -16.06 -25.10
C LYS A 6 9.43 -15.14 -24.02
N THR A 7 8.16 -15.32 -23.64
CA THR A 7 7.52 -14.55 -22.55
C THR A 7 8.23 -14.78 -21.21
N LEU A 8 8.64 -16.03 -20.91
CA LEU A 8 9.42 -16.31 -19.69
C LEU A 8 10.81 -15.64 -19.70
N TYR A 9 11.43 -15.54 -20.86
CA TYR A 9 12.70 -14.82 -21.00
C TYR A 9 12.50 -13.32 -20.73
N GLU A 10 11.50 -12.70 -21.33
CA GLU A 10 11.17 -11.28 -21.18
C GLU A 10 10.85 -10.93 -19.71
N LEU A 11 10.11 -11.79 -18.99
CA LEU A 11 9.81 -11.61 -17.57
C LEU A 11 11.05 -11.66 -16.65
N ARG A 12 12.17 -12.20 -17.12
CA ARG A 12 13.46 -12.27 -16.39
C ARG A 12 14.41 -11.15 -16.74
N MET A 13 14.10 -10.35 -17.75
CA MET A 13 14.95 -9.22 -18.12
C MET A 13 14.72 -8.04 -17.19
N PRO A 14 15.80 -7.36 -16.75
CA PRO A 14 15.67 -6.12 -16.00
C PRO A 14 14.85 -5.09 -16.74
N GLN A 15 14.01 -4.36 -16.02
CA GLN A 15 13.16 -3.30 -16.54
C GLN A 15 13.51 -1.98 -15.85
N ASP A 16 13.76 -0.92 -16.59
CA ASP A 16 14.03 0.40 -16.03
C ASP A 16 12.83 0.92 -15.22
N SER A 17 11.61 0.63 -15.69
CA SER A 17 10.35 0.94 -15.00
C SER A 17 10.13 0.21 -13.66
N LEU A 18 10.98 -0.78 -13.34
CA LEU A 18 10.95 -1.55 -12.10
C LEU A 18 12.24 -1.39 -11.28
N ASP A 19 12.89 -0.23 -11.37
CA ASP A 19 14.15 0.07 -10.68
C ASP A 19 15.26 -0.95 -11.01
N GLY A 20 15.31 -1.42 -12.25
CA GLY A 20 16.27 -2.41 -12.73
C GLY A 20 16.00 -3.85 -12.28
N LYS A 21 14.90 -4.12 -11.58
CA LYS A 21 14.44 -5.49 -11.28
C LYS A 21 13.78 -6.11 -12.51
N SER A 22 13.82 -7.44 -12.60
CA SER A 22 12.94 -8.13 -13.54
C SER A 22 11.50 -8.16 -13.00
N VAL A 23 10.53 -8.35 -13.89
CA VAL A 23 9.11 -8.53 -13.48
C VAL A 23 8.98 -9.71 -12.50
N LEU A 24 9.70 -10.80 -12.77
CA LEU A 24 9.70 -11.99 -11.93
C LEU A 24 10.25 -11.70 -10.53
N ASP A 25 11.38 -11.01 -10.42
CA ASP A 25 11.98 -10.66 -9.13
C ASP A 25 11.07 -9.73 -8.32
N ALA A 26 10.46 -8.74 -8.98
CA ALA A 26 9.54 -7.81 -8.34
C ALA A 26 8.26 -8.49 -7.82
N LEU A 27 7.72 -9.48 -8.58
CA LEU A 27 6.54 -10.25 -8.17
C LEU A 27 6.85 -11.27 -7.06
N LEU A 28 8.07 -11.79 -7.01
CA LEU A 28 8.51 -12.78 -6.02
C LEU A 28 9.07 -12.13 -4.75
N GLU A 29 9.06 -10.82 -4.63
CA GLU A 29 9.49 -10.14 -3.41
C GLU A 29 8.64 -10.61 -2.22
N PRO A 30 9.28 -11.11 -1.14
CA PRO A 30 8.53 -11.69 -0.03
C PRO A 30 7.77 -10.63 0.77
N THR A 31 6.63 -11.03 1.32
CA THR A 31 5.85 -10.19 2.24
C THR A 31 6.69 -9.76 3.44
N ARG A 32 6.67 -8.47 3.76
CA ARG A 32 7.38 -7.90 4.91
C ARG A 32 6.82 -8.43 6.23
N ILE A 33 7.69 -8.65 7.21
CA ILE A 33 7.32 -9.13 8.55
C ILE A 33 7.19 -7.95 9.50
N TYR A 34 5.97 -7.60 9.90
CA TYR A 34 5.66 -6.44 10.75
C TYR A 34 5.67 -6.73 12.27
N VAL A 35 5.95 -7.95 12.70
CA VAL A 35 5.86 -8.35 14.12
C VAL A 35 6.77 -7.50 15.01
N LYS A 36 8.02 -7.28 14.60
CA LYS A 36 9.00 -6.55 15.42
C LYS A 36 8.63 -5.07 15.58
N PRO A 37 8.38 -4.30 14.50
CA PRO A 37 8.02 -2.88 14.61
C PRO A 37 6.69 -2.66 15.32
N VAL A 38 5.65 -3.44 15.02
CA VAL A 38 4.35 -3.34 15.72
C VAL A 38 4.50 -3.61 17.22
N ARG A 39 5.24 -4.64 17.61
CA ARG A 39 5.50 -4.93 19.05
C ARG A 39 6.30 -3.83 19.74
N ALA A 40 7.21 -3.17 19.04
CA ALA A 40 7.94 -2.03 19.59
C ALA A 40 6.98 -0.90 19.96
N VAL A 41 6.09 -0.51 19.04
CA VAL A 41 5.05 0.51 19.31
C VAL A 41 4.15 0.11 20.49
N LEU A 42 3.60 -1.10 20.48
CA LEU A 42 2.69 -1.57 21.53
C LEU A 42 3.33 -1.60 22.93
N ARG A 43 4.63 -1.86 23.01
CA ARG A 43 5.38 -1.89 24.28
C ARG A 43 5.77 -0.51 24.79
N GLN A 44 6.20 0.38 23.87
CA GLN A 44 6.70 1.70 24.25
C GLN A 44 5.57 2.70 24.49
N LEU A 45 4.45 2.54 23.76
CA LEU A 45 3.28 3.42 23.84
C LEU A 45 1.99 2.61 24.12
N PRO A 46 1.83 2.04 25.31
CA PRO A 46 0.63 1.30 25.66
C PRO A 46 -0.63 2.14 25.47
N GLY A 47 -1.61 1.62 24.73
CA GLY A 47 -2.87 2.30 24.46
C GLY A 47 -2.83 3.38 23.35
N ALA A 48 -1.69 3.64 22.71
CA ALA A 48 -1.62 4.55 21.57
C ALA A 48 -2.32 3.95 20.34
N VAL A 49 -2.14 2.67 20.09
CA VAL A 49 -2.75 1.95 18.96
C VAL A 49 -4.19 1.55 19.32
N ARG A 50 -5.13 1.93 18.48
CA ARG A 50 -6.57 1.65 18.61
C ARG A 50 -6.99 0.45 17.78
N SER A 51 -6.42 0.31 16.59
CA SER A 51 -6.68 -0.81 15.70
C SER A 51 -5.49 -1.05 14.77
N LEU A 52 -5.47 -2.23 14.14
CA LEU A 52 -4.44 -2.68 13.22
C LEU A 52 -5.10 -3.35 12.02
N ALA A 53 -4.64 -3.03 10.83
CA ALA A 53 -5.03 -3.71 9.61
C ALA A 53 -3.79 -4.22 8.87
N HIS A 54 -3.69 -5.53 8.66
CA HIS A 54 -2.72 -6.13 7.75
C HIS A 54 -3.34 -6.15 6.36
N ILE A 55 -2.77 -5.39 5.44
CA ILE A 55 -3.33 -5.20 4.11
C ILE A 55 -2.87 -6.34 3.20
N THR A 56 -3.78 -7.24 2.90
CA THR A 56 -3.57 -8.45 2.09
C THR A 56 -4.62 -8.54 0.96
N GLY A 57 -5.07 -9.73 0.57
CA GLY A 57 -6.17 -9.89 -0.38
C GLY A 57 -7.42 -9.13 0.08
N GLY A 58 -8.09 -8.46 -0.84
CA GLY A 58 -9.15 -7.48 -0.55
C GLY A 58 -8.65 -6.03 -0.46
N GLY A 59 -7.34 -5.83 -0.60
CA GLY A 59 -6.71 -4.50 -0.68
C GLY A 59 -6.90 -3.67 0.57
N ILE A 60 -6.71 -2.36 0.43
CA ILE A 60 -6.87 -1.41 1.53
C ILE A 60 -8.34 -1.38 1.98
N THR A 61 -9.27 -1.37 1.04
CA THR A 61 -10.71 -1.22 1.29
C THR A 61 -11.24 -2.24 2.30
N GLU A 62 -11.10 -3.54 2.00
CA GLU A 62 -11.69 -4.58 2.84
C GLU A 62 -10.93 -4.81 4.15
N ASN A 63 -9.59 -4.70 4.11
CA ASN A 63 -8.79 -4.97 5.30
C ASN A 63 -8.88 -3.83 6.32
N LEU A 64 -8.90 -2.58 5.88
CA LEU A 64 -9.03 -1.43 6.78
C LEU A 64 -10.47 -1.33 7.30
N ASN A 65 -11.47 -1.55 6.46
CA ASN A 65 -12.88 -1.57 6.86
C ASN A 65 -13.12 -2.52 8.05
N ARG A 66 -12.60 -3.76 7.96
CA ARG A 66 -12.73 -4.74 9.06
C ARG A 66 -12.07 -4.32 10.37
N ALA A 67 -11.16 -3.36 10.33
CA ALA A 67 -10.46 -2.84 11.50
C ALA A 67 -11.14 -1.60 12.11
N LEU A 68 -12.23 -1.10 11.49
CA LEU A 68 -13.00 0.05 11.96
C LEU A 68 -14.24 -0.39 12.74
N PRO A 69 -14.71 0.39 13.74
CA PRO A 69 -16.04 0.23 14.29
C PRO A 69 -17.09 0.74 13.30
N ASP A 70 -18.33 0.22 13.39
CA ASP A 70 -19.44 0.49 12.46
C ASP A 70 -19.85 1.98 12.34
N ASN A 71 -19.43 2.83 13.24
CA ASN A 71 -19.75 4.25 13.30
C ASN A 71 -18.58 5.18 12.94
N MET A 72 -17.52 4.64 12.35
CA MET A 72 -16.33 5.39 11.96
C MET A 72 -15.88 5.03 10.56
N ASP A 73 -15.52 6.02 9.75
CA ASP A 73 -14.90 5.85 8.43
C ASP A 73 -13.40 6.13 8.48
N ALA A 74 -12.67 5.54 7.55
CA ALA A 74 -11.30 5.95 7.26
C ALA A 74 -11.27 6.83 5.99
N GLU A 75 -10.80 8.05 6.09
CA GLU A 75 -10.40 8.87 4.95
C GLU A 75 -8.93 8.59 4.65
N VAL A 76 -8.65 7.94 3.53
CA VAL A 76 -7.31 7.57 3.06
C VAL A 76 -6.89 8.52 1.95
N GLU A 77 -5.76 9.21 2.13
CA GLU A 77 -5.23 10.17 1.16
C GLU A 77 -4.31 9.46 0.17
N VAL A 78 -4.81 9.24 -1.04
CA VAL A 78 -4.05 8.63 -2.14
C VAL A 78 -2.89 9.55 -2.54
N GLY A 79 -1.70 8.94 -2.72
CA GLY A 79 -0.49 9.71 -3.03
C GLY A 79 0.33 10.13 -1.81
N SER A 80 -0.17 9.90 -0.57
CA SER A 80 0.57 10.21 0.66
C SER A 80 1.67 9.19 0.99
N TRP A 81 1.79 8.10 0.24
CA TRP A 81 2.82 7.07 0.39
C TRP A 81 3.44 6.67 -0.94
N GLY A 82 4.64 6.07 -0.89
CA GLY A 82 5.30 5.51 -2.07
C GLY A 82 4.68 4.19 -2.50
N MET A 83 4.24 4.10 -3.75
CA MET A 83 3.71 2.87 -4.34
C MET A 83 4.83 2.12 -5.07
N PRO A 84 5.03 0.80 -4.81
CA PRO A 84 6.01 0.00 -5.54
C PRO A 84 5.74 0.00 -7.05
N PRO A 85 6.75 0.19 -7.92
CA PRO A 85 6.58 0.29 -9.38
C PRO A 85 5.89 -0.92 -10.02
N ILE A 86 5.99 -2.10 -9.39
CA ILE A 86 5.31 -3.31 -9.89
C ILE A 86 3.79 -3.19 -9.86
N ILE A 87 3.21 -2.42 -8.94
CA ILE A 87 1.75 -2.27 -8.84
C ILE A 87 1.17 -1.58 -10.07
N PRO A 88 1.59 -0.35 -10.46
CA PRO A 88 1.10 0.27 -11.68
C PRO A 88 1.44 -0.56 -12.94
N PHE A 89 2.58 -1.25 -12.97
CA PHE A 89 2.93 -2.15 -14.06
C PHE A 89 1.88 -3.26 -14.23
N VAL A 90 1.50 -3.95 -13.14
CA VAL A 90 0.50 -5.03 -13.18
C VAL A 90 -0.89 -4.48 -13.50
N CYS A 91 -1.28 -3.34 -12.90
CA CYS A 91 -2.58 -2.71 -13.16
C CYS A 91 -2.76 -2.34 -14.63
N ARG A 92 -1.73 -1.77 -15.27
CA ARG A 92 -1.75 -1.49 -16.71
C ARG A 92 -1.86 -2.77 -17.54
N ALA A 93 -1.04 -3.78 -17.24
CA ALA A 93 -1.04 -5.05 -17.96
C ALA A 93 -2.38 -5.81 -17.86
N ALA A 94 -3.10 -5.64 -16.76
CA ALA A 94 -4.39 -6.26 -16.50
C ALA A 94 -5.60 -5.34 -16.82
N HIS A 95 -5.36 -4.10 -17.26
CA HIS A 95 -6.40 -3.08 -17.51
C HIS A 95 -7.31 -2.81 -16.32
N LEU A 96 -6.73 -2.79 -15.11
CA LEU A 96 -7.46 -2.51 -13.88
C LEU A 96 -7.64 -1.00 -13.68
N ASP A 97 -8.85 -0.60 -13.31
CA ASP A 97 -9.11 0.75 -12.84
C ASP A 97 -8.70 0.95 -11.37
N GLU A 98 -8.73 2.20 -10.90
CA GLU A 98 -8.31 2.56 -9.54
C GLU A 98 -9.16 1.85 -8.47
N THR A 99 -10.44 1.62 -8.73
CA THR A 99 -11.36 0.98 -7.78
C THR A 99 -11.01 -0.50 -7.61
N GLU A 100 -10.77 -1.18 -8.72
CA GLU A 100 -10.37 -2.58 -8.71
C GLU A 100 -8.97 -2.78 -8.13
N ALA A 101 -8.03 -1.88 -8.44
CA ALA A 101 -6.68 -1.91 -7.89
C ALA A 101 -6.68 -1.78 -6.35
N LEU A 102 -7.43 -0.81 -5.80
CA LEU A 102 -7.55 -0.57 -4.35
C LEU A 102 -8.26 -1.69 -3.59
N LYS A 103 -9.09 -2.49 -4.28
CA LYS A 103 -9.73 -3.70 -3.73
C LYS A 103 -8.88 -4.96 -3.86
N THR A 104 -7.96 -4.97 -4.83
CA THR A 104 -7.16 -6.16 -5.14
C THR A 104 -5.81 -6.13 -4.44
N PHE A 105 -5.12 -4.99 -4.51
CA PHE A 105 -3.74 -4.85 -4.05
C PHE A 105 -3.62 -4.00 -2.79
N ASN A 106 -2.54 -4.23 -2.05
CA ASN A 106 -2.19 -3.40 -0.91
C ASN A 106 -1.62 -2.01 -1.28
N MET A 107 -1.38 -1.76 -2.54
CA MET A 107 -0.85 -0.50 -3.11
C MET A 107 0.44 0.00 -2.45
N GLY A 108 1.22 -0.89 -1.82
CA GLY A 108 2.42 -0.56 -1.08
C GLY A 108 2.22 -0.39 0.44
N LEU A 109 0.98 -0.33 0.91
CA LEU A 109 0.64 -0.29 2.33
C LEU A 109 0.45 -1.70 2.87
N GLY A 110 1.46 -2.31 3.47
CA GLY A 110 1.34 -3.67 4.00
C GLY A 110 0.71 -3.73 5.40
N MET A 111 0.86 -2.67 6.22
CA MET A 111 0.30 -2.58 7.57
C MET A 111 -0.18 -1.16 7.84
N VAL A 112 -1.39 -1.03 8.36
CA VAL A 112 -1.96 0.25 8.80
C VAL A 112 -2.24 0.19 10.31
N LEU A 113 -1.79 1.20 11.04
CA LEU A 113 -2.06 1.40 12.45
C LEU A 113 -3.00 2.58 12.63
N VAL A 114 -4.14 2.36 13.27
CA VAL A 114 -5.01 3.43 13.74
C VAL A 114 -4.53 3.83 15.13
N VAL A 115 -4.09 5.08 15.27
CA VAL A 115 -3.46 5.56 16.50
C VAL A 115 -4.16 6.79 17.08
N ALA A 116 -3.97 7.04 18.37
CA ALA A 116 -4.43 8.29 18.99
C ALA A 116 -3.72 9.48 18.34
N PRO A 117 -4.42 10.55 17.93
CA PRO A 117 -3.83 11.66 17.17
C PRO A 117 -2.61 12.29 17.83
N ASN A 118 -2.67 12.47 19.16
CA ASN A 118 -1.59 13.02 19.96
C ASN A 118 -0.39 12.07 20.18
N LYS A 119 -0.41 10.88 19.59
CA LYS A 119 0.66 9.88 19.64
C LYS A 119 1.23 9.54 18.26
N ALA A 120 0.73 10.16 17.20
CA ALA A 120 1.14 9.85 15.84
C ALA A 120 2.65 10.04 15.63
N ASP A 121 3.18 11.18 16.03
CA ASP A 121 4.62 11.50 15.86
C ASP A 121 5.52 10.55 16.67
N GLU A 122 5.12 10.20 17.91
CA GLU A 122 5.86 9.24 18.74
C GLU A 122 5.84 7.83 18.10
N VAL A 123 4.71 7.44 17.52
CA VAL A 123 4.59 6.14 16.81
C VAL A 123 5.47 6.13 15.57
N LEU A 124 5.47 7.21 14.77
CA LEU A 124 6.32 7.33 13.58
C LEU A 124 7.81 7.22 13.96
N ALA A 125 8.24 7.92 15.01
CA ALA A 125 9.63 7.87 15.49
C ALA A 125 10.05 6.42 15.86
N ILE A 126 9.18 5.68 16.57
CA ILE A 126 9.45 4.28 16.93
C ILE A 126 9.54 3.39 15.68
N LEU A 127 8.66 3.58 14.70
CA LEU A 127 8.69 2.80 13.47
C LEU A 127 9.96 3.07 12.66
N GLU A 128 10.40 4.32 12.59
CA GLU A 128 11.65 4.72 11.94
C GLU A 128 12.86 4.08 12.64
N GLU A 129 12.91 4.07 13.98
CA GLU A 129 13.96 3.36 14.75
C GLU A 129 14.00 1.85 14.48
N GLN A 130 12.87 1.26 14.08
CA GLN A 130 12.80 -0.14 13.68
C GLN A 130 13.14 -0.37 12.19
N GLY A 131 13.47 0.70 11.45
CA GLY A 131 13.82 0.65 10.03
C GLY A 131 12.61 0.59 9.10
N GLU A 132 11.42 0.98 9.57
CA GLU A 132 10.23 1.05 8.74
C GLU A 132 10.09 2.43 8.10
N GLN A 133 9.69 2.45 6.84
CA GLN A 133 9.21 3.66 6.18
C GLN A 133 7.73 3.80 6.51
N ALA A 134 7.40 4.74 7.38
CA ALA A 134 6.04 4.99 7.83
C ALA A 134 5.65 6.46 7.62
N GLY A 135 4.36 6.70 7.39
CA GLY A 135 3.81 8.05 7.23
C GLY A 135 2.33 8.07 7.60
N ILE A 136 1.80 9.26 7.76
CA ILE A 136 0.35 9.45 7.97
C ILE A 136 -0.31 9.34 6.60
N VAL A 137 -1.19 8.37 6.44
CA VAL A 137 -1.88 8.08 5.18
C VAL A 137 -3.37 8.48 5.19
N GLY A 138 -3.84 9.04 6.31
CA GLY A 138 -5.23 9.43 6.44
C GLY A 138 -5.67 9.65 7.87
N ARG A 139 -6.97 9.70 8.08
CA ARG A 139 -7.58 9.94 9.39
C ARG A 139 -8.87 9.12 9.54
N ILE A 140 -9.26 8.90 10.80
CA ILE A 140 -10.54 8.30 11.14
C ILE A 140 -11.54 9.41 11.49
N VAL A 141 -12.73 9.32 10.90
CA VAL A 141 -13.83 10.29 11.06
C VAL A 141 -15.13 9.58 11.43
N PRO A 142 -16.13 10.25 12.03
CA PRO A 142 -17.47 9.67 12.20
C PRO A 142 -18.06 9.27 10.84
N GLY A 143 -18.67 8.08 10.77
CA GLY A 143 -19.19 7.55 9.52
C GLY A 143 -20.01 6.28 9.69
N SER A 144 -19.93 5.37 8.74
CA SER A 144 -20.71 4.13 8.63
C SER A 144 -19.86 2.85 8.54
N GLY A 145 -18.57 2.93 8.86
CA GLY A 145 -17.64 1.81 8.77
C GLY A 145 -17.00 1.65 7.39
N GLU A 146 -16.89 2.73 6.61
CA GLU A 146 -16.40 2.68 5.24
C GLU A 146 -14.97 3.23 5.09
N VAL A 147 -14.30 2.85 4.01
CA VAL A 147 -13.04 3.43 3.58
C VAL A 147 -13.30 4.38 2.40
N GLN A 148 -13.02 5.66 2.62
CA GLN A 148 -13.16 6.73 1.64
C GLN A 148 -11.78 7.14 1.14
N TYR A 149 -11.62 7.31 -0.17
CA TYR A 149 -10.35 7.71 -0.78
C TYR A 149 -10.41 9.17 -1.21
N VAL A 150 -9.49 9.97 -0.69
CA VAL A 150 -9.26 11.36 -1.10
C VAL A 150 -8.18 11.36 -2.20
N ASN A 151 -8.37 12.17 -3.24
CA ASN A 151 -7.47 12.28 -4.39
C ASN A 151 -7.24 10.95 -5.13
N LYS A 152 -8.27 10.13 -5.26
CA LYS A 152 -8.21 8.80 -5.88
C LYS A 152 -7.64 8.84 -7.32
N GLU A 153 -7.94 9.90 -8.06
CA GLU A 153 -7.45 10.15 -9.41
C GLU A 153 -5.91 10.28 -9.50
N GLN A 154 -5.24 10.51 -8.38
CA GLN A 154 -3.78 10.58 -8.32
C GLN A 154 -3.12 9.19 -8.27
N LEU A 155 -3.90 8.11 -8.07
CA LEU A 155 -3.35 6.77 -7.89
C LEU A 155 -2.43 6.34 -9.04
N PHE A 156 -2.82 6.67 -10.27
CA PHE A 156 -2.05 6.34 -11.48
C PHE A 156 -1.55 7.58 -12.23
N ALA A 157 -1.67 8.78 -11.67
CA ALA A 157 -1.28 10.02 -12.34
C ALA A 157 0.21 10.04 -12.76
N HIS A 158 1.07 9.37 -12.01
CA HIS A 158 2.49 9.25 -12.34
C HIS A 158 2.79 8.12 -13.34
N CYS A 159 1.82 7.27 -13.65
CA CYS A 159 2.01 6.13 -14.55
C CYS A 159 1.74 6.43 -16.01
N THR A 160 1.15 7.60 -16.32
CA THR A 160 0.77 8.01 -17.68
C THR A 160 1.83 8.84 -18.38
N GLN A 161 2.92 9.22 -17.71
CA GLN A 161 3.95 10.10 -18.30
C GLN A 161 4.97 9.38 -19.20
N ASP A 162 5.06 8.06 -19.14
CA ASP A 162 6.07 7.29 -19.90
C ASP A 162 5.64 6.94 -21.33
N GLU A 163 4.39 7.18 -21.74
CA GLU A 163 3.92 6.85 -23.09
C GLU A 163 4.20 7.93 -24.16
N GLN A 164 4.70 9.12 -23.79
CA GLN A 164 5.00 10.21 -24.75
C GLN A 164 6.46 10.29 -25.19
N GLY A 165 7.30 9.33 -24.81
CA GLY A 165 8.73 9.32 -25.13
C GLY A 165 9.20 8.29 -26.16
N ALA A 166 8.28 7.52 -26.76
CA ALA A 166 8.63 6.49 -27.75
C ALA A 166 7.91 6.75 -29.10
N GLU A 167 8.30 7.81 -29.82
CA GLU A 167 8.16 7.96 -31.27
C GLU A 167 9.54 8.09 -31.92
#